data_014267261d0d759bc6741476daaf37ce
#
_entry.id   014267261d0d759bc6741476daaf37ce
#
_cell.length_a   1.000
_cell.length_b   1.000
_cell.length_c   1.000
_cell.angle_alpha   90.00
_cell.angle_beta   90.00
_cell.angle_gamma   90.00
#
_symmetry.space_group_name_H-M   'P 1'
#
loop_
_entity.id
_entity.type
_entity.pdbx_description
1 polymer ?
#
loop_
_entity_poly.entity_id
_entity_poly.type
_entity_poly.pdbx_seq_one_letter_code
_entity_poly.pdbx_strand_id
1 'polypeptide(L)'
;MLMKLCICFGSDQCKEIEENNRLGKTRDLFKKIRDTKGTFHAKMSTIKDRNIMDLTEEEDITKRWQGYLEELYKKDLNDPDNHDDVITDLESDILECEVKWALGSITMNKASGGDGIPVELFQILKDDAVKVLHSICQQSWKIQQWPQDWKRSVFIPIPKKGNAKECSNYHTIALISHTSKVMLKTLQAWLQQYVNHELPNVQAGFRKGRGTIE
;
A
#
# COMPACT_ATOMS: atom_id res chain seq x y z
N MET A 1 -22.32 6.82 -1.91
CA MET A 1 -21.09 7.10 -2.67
C MET A 1 -21.34 7.91 -3.94
N LEU A 2 -22.46 7.71 -4.64
CA LEU A 2 -22.87 8.49 -5.85
C LEU A 2 -23.16 9.96 -5.55
N MET A 3 -23.69 10.30 -4.38
CA MET A 3 -24.04 11.68 -4.01
C MET A 3 -22.87 12.66 -3.89
N LYS A 4 -21.65 12.19 -3.61
CA LYS A 4 -20.44 13.04 -3.57
C LYS A 4 -19.83 13.31 -4.96
N LEU A 5 -20.19 12.54 -5.97
CA LEU A 5 -19.74 12.75 -7.37
C LEU A 5 -20.52 13.86 -8.09
N CYS A 6 -21.77 14.10 -7.70
CA CYS A 6 -22.61 15.12 -8.33
C CYS A 6 -22.16 16.57 -8.13
N ILE A 7 -21.32 16.84 -7.13
CA ILE A 7 -20.88 18.22 -6.82
C ILE A 7 -19.79 18.71 -7.79
N CYS A 8 -19.13 17.78 -8.51
CA CYS A 8 -18.01 18.10 -9.41
C CYS A 8 -18.35 18.06 -10.92
N PHE A 9 -19.60 17.73 -11.29
CA PHE A 9 -19.97 17.47 -12.69
C PHE A 9 -21.20 18.27 -13.12
N GLY A 10 -21.21 18.69 -14.38
CA GLY A 10 -22.40 19.32 -14.98
C GLY A 10 -23.61 18.38 -14.97
N SER A 11 -24.82 18.96 -14.81
CA SER A 11 -26.08 18.23 -14.63
C SER A 11 -26.34 17.11 -15.66
N ASP A 12 -25.91 17.31 -16.90
CA ASP A 12 -26.20 16.34 -17.98
C ASP A 12 -25.29 15.12 -17.94
N GLN A 13 -24.05 15.27 -17.49
CA GLN A 13 -23.12 14.15 -17.31
C GLN A 13 -23.52 13.24 -16.16
N CYS A 14 -24.09 13.81 -15.09
CA CYS A 14 -24.61 13.03 -13.98
C CYS A 14 -25.80 12.16 -14.39
N LYS A 15 -26.71 12.70 -15.21
CA LYS A 15 -27.88 11.95 -15.72
C LYS A 15 -27.48 10.76 -16.56
N GLU A 16 -26.49 10.93 -17.42
CA GLU A 16 -26.01 9.85 -18.30
C GLU A 16 -25.25 8.76 -17.53
N ILE A 17 -24.52 9.13 -16.47
CA ILE A 17 -23.88 8.19 -15.54
C ILE A 17 -24.95 7.38 -14.79
N GLU A 18 -26.02 8.03 -14.32
CA GLU A 18 -27.12 7.38 -13.63
C GLU A 18 -27.88 6.43 -14.58
N GLU A 19 -28.09 6.81 -15.81
CA GLU A 19 -28.77 5.97 -16.80
C GLU A 19 -27.96 4.74 -17.19
N ASN A 20 -26.65 4.87 -17.39
CA ASN A 20 -25.74 3.74 -17.62
C ASN A 20 -25.69 2.79 -16.42
N ASN A 21 -25.75 3.32 -15.20
CA ASN A 21 -25.82 2.51 -13.99
C ASN A 21 -27.17 1.76 -13.90
N ARG A 22 -28.28 2.42 -14.23
CA ARG A 22 -29.62 1.84 -14.22
C ARG A 22 -29.79 0.73 -15.27
N LEU A 23 -29.12 0.90 -16.43
CA LEU A 23 -29.12 -0.09 -17.53
C LEU A 23 -28.11 -1.23 -17.32
N GLY A 24 -27.37 -1.26 -16.23
CA GLY A 24 -26.34 -2.28 -15.93
C GLY A 24 -25.15 -2.25 -16.90
N LYS A 25 -24.95 -1.17 -17.66
CA LYS A 25 -23.83 -0.98 -18.57
C LYS A 25 -22.56 -0.56 -17.82
N THR A 26 -22.07 -1.44 -17.00
CA THR A 26 -20.92 -1.18 -16.09
C THR A 26 -19.67 -0.69 -16.84
N ARG A 27 -19.40 -1.27 -18.02
CA ARG A 27 -18.22 -0.88 -18.81
C ARG A 27 -18.31 0.57 -19.33
N ASP A 28 -19.47 0.98 -19.80
CA ASP A 28 -19.70 2.34 -20.32
C ASP A 28 -19.77 3.34 -19.17
N LEU A 29 -20.33 2.94 -18.03
CA LEU A 29 -20.32 3.70 -16.79
C LEU A 29 -18.88 4.00 -16.34
N PHE A 30 -18.02 2.99 -16.23
CA PHE A 30 -16.63 3.20 -15.81
C PHE A 30 -15.79 3.95 -16.84
N LYS A 31 -16.04 3.74 -18.15
CA LYS A 31 -15.41 4.52 -19.21
C LYS A 31 -15.76 5.99 -19.06
N LYS A 32 -17.03 6.32 -18.90
CA LYS A 32 -17.50 7.70 -18.78
C LYS A 32 -17.01 8.37 -17.50
N ILE A 33 -16.99 7.68 -16.36
CA ILE A 33 -16.39 8.17 -15.12
C ILE A 33 -14.89 8.44 -15.30
N ARG A 34 -14.18 7.61 -16.06
CA ARG A 34 -12.75 7.81 -16.37
C ARG A 34 -12.53 9.02 -17.27
N ASP A 35 -13.33 9.14 -18.33
CA ASP A 35 -13.23 10.24 -19.29
C ASP A 35 -13.58 11.58 -18.61
N THR A 36 -14.52 11.57 -17.66
CA THR A 36 -14.95 12.75 -16.92
C THR A 36 -13.97 13.16 -15.82
N LYS A 37 -13.27 12.20 -15.22
CA LYS A 37 -12.18 12.51 -14.27
C LYS A 37 -10.96 13.14 -14.92
N GLY A 38 -10.96 13.23 -16.26
CA GLY A 38 -9.77 13.55 -17.03
C GLY A 38 -8.71 12.46 -16.80
N THR A 39 -7.93 12.14 -17.77
CA THR A 39 -6.67 11.44 -17.54
C THR A 39 -5.89 12.31 -16.55
N PHE A 40 -5.69 11.82 -15.35
CA PHE A 40 -4.73 12.41 -14.42
C PHE A 40 -3.37 12.28 -15.11
N HIS A 41 -3.06 13.22 -15.95
CA HIS A 41 -1.69 13.49 -16.31
C HIS A 41 -1.12 14.10 -15.02
N ALA A 42 -0.35 13.32 -14.31
CA ALA A 42 0.55 13.87 -13.32
C ALA A 42 1.35 14.93 -14.11
N LYS A 43 0.93 16.19 -14.04
CA LYS A 43 1.81 17.28 -14.43
C LYS A 43 3.02 17.04 -13.53
N MET A 44 4.14 16.65 -14.14
CA MET A 44 5.42 16.63 -13.42
C MET A 44 5.60 18.05 -12.93
N SER A 45 5.19 18.27 -11.69
CA SER A 45 5.34 19.55 -11.06
C SER A 45 6.83 19.69 -10.79
N THR A 46 7.40 20.79 -11.24
CA THR A 46 8.74 21.20 -10.84
C THR A 46 8.87 21.06 -9.34
N ILE A 47 9.92 20.35 -8.88
CA ILE A 47 10.22 20.16 -7.46
C ILE A 47 11.46 21.00 -7.13
N LYS A 48 11.48 21.61 -5.96
CA LYS A 48 12.64 22.35 -5.48
C LYS A 48 13.74 21.41 -4.98
N ASP A 49 14.96 21.75 -5.36
CA ASP A 49 16.14 21.14 -4.75
C ASP A 49 16.37 21.67 -3.32
N ARG A 50 17.49 21.29 -2.70
CA ARG A 50 17.88 21.79 -1.37
C ARG A 50 18.23 23.28 -1.36
N ASN A 51 18.59 23.85 -2.52
CA ASN A 51 18.96 25.27 -2.70
C ASN A 51 17.77 26.10 -3.21
N ILE A 52 16.55 25.59 -3.13
CA ILE A 52 15.30 26.27 -3.53
C ILE A 52 15.18 26.49 -5.05
N MET A 53 16.05 25.87 -5.85
CA MET A 53 16.01 25.93 -7.31
C MET A 53 14.99 24.93 -7.86
N ASP A 54 14.23 25.34 -8.88
CA ASP A 54 13.24 24.49 -9.52
C ASP A 54 13.90 23.42 -10.41
N LEU A 55 13.69 22.15 -10.10
CA LEU A 55 14.11 21.01 -10.92
C LEU A 55 13.04 20.68 -11.95
N THR A 56 13.43 20.57 -13.21
CA THR A 56 12.54 20.28 -14.35
C THR A 56 12.84 18.92 -15.00
N GLU A 57 14.09 18.47 -14.89
CA GLU A 57 14.54 17.22 -15.47
C GLU A 57 14.10 16.02 -14.62
N GLU A 58 13.57 14.98 -15.28
CA GLU A 58 13.03 13.78 -14.63
C GLU A 58 14.07 13.07 -13.75
N GLU A 59 15.30 12.99 -14.22
CA GLU A 59 16.38 12.35 -13.47
C GLU A 59 16.71 13.09 -12.19
N ASP A 60 16.74 14.42 -12.23
CA ASP A 60 17.06 15.26 -11.07
C ASP A 60 15.91 15.24 -10.05
N ILE A 61 14.67 15.25 -10.53
CA ILE A 61 13.48 15.08 -9.69
C ILE A 61 13.52 13.71 -8.99
N THR A 62 13.86 12.65 -9.72
CA THR A 62 13.97 11.29 -9.17
C THR A 62 15.08 11.21 -8.11
N LYS A 63 16.26 11.76 -8.38
CA LYS A 63 17.37 11.82 -7.41
C LYS A 63 16.98 12.64 -6.16
N ARG A 64 16.24 13.73 -6.35
CA ARG A 64 15.75 14.55 -5.22
C ARG A 64 14.79 13.77 -4.33
N TRP A 65 13.85 13.02 -4.93
CA TRP A 65 12.95 12.14 -4.19
C TRP A 65 13.70 11.03 -3.45
N GLN A 66 14.66 10.40 -4.11
CA GLN A 66 15.47 9.36 -3.49
C GLN A 66 16.19 9.92 -2.25
N GLY A 67 16.90 11.04 -2.39
CA GLY A 67 17.61 11.64 -1.26
C GLY A 67 16.68 12.08 -0.13
N TYR A 68 15.47 12.57 -0.44
CA TYR A 68 14.47 12.93 0.57
C TYR A 68 13.98 11.70 1.35
N LEU A 69 13.67 10.62 0.66
CA LEU A 69 13.21 9.37 1.28
C LEU A 69 14.32 8.72 2.12
N GLU A 70 15.56 8.71 1.62
CA GLU A 70 16.70 8.21 2.39
C GLU A 70 16.89 8.98 3.70
N GLU A 71 16.78 10.30 3.67
CA GLU A 71 16.86 11.13 4.89
C GLU A 71 15.69 10.89 5.83
N LEU A 72 14.48 10.76 5.29
CA LEU A 72 13.28 10.54 6.08
C LEU A 72 13.35 9.21 6.87
N TYR A 73 13.83 8.15 6.23
CA TYR A 73 13.90 6.83 6.84
C TYR A 73 15.21 6.53 7.59
N LYS A 74 16.31 7.28 7.34
CA LYS A 74 17.54 7.13 8.11
C LYS A 74 17.39 7.48 9.59
N LYS A 75 16.47 8.35 9.94
CA LYS A 75 16.22 8.72 11.33
C LYS A 75 15.76 7.56 12.21
N ASP A 76 15.06 6.59 11.60
CA ASP A 76 14.51 5.45 12.32
C ASP A 76 15.52 4.30 12.50
N LEU A 77 16.66 4.34 11.77
CA LEU A 77 17.71 3.31 11.85
C LEU A 77 18.72 3.53 13.00
N ASN A 78 18.65 4.68 13.67
CA ASN A 78 19.53 5.01 14.79
C ASN A 78 18.87 4.78 16.16
N ASP A 79 17.89 3.86 16.24
CA ASP A 79 17.34 3.44 17.51
C ASP A 79 18.39 2.60 18.26
N PRO A 80 18.88 3.06 19.44
CA PRO A 80 19.89 2.34 20.21
C PRO A 80 19.37 1.02 20.84
N ASP A 81 18.06 0.78 20.76
CA ASP A 81 17.42 -0.45 21.23
C ASP A 81 17.44 -1.58 20.20
N ASN A 82 18.40 -1.57 19.28
CA ASN A 82 18.64 -2.72 18.41
C ASN A 82 19.18 -3.88 19.25
N HIS A 83 18.30 -4.51 19.99
CA HIS A 83 18.60 -5.75 20.69
C HIS A 83 18.80 -6.84 19.64
N ASP A 84 20.04 -7.25 19.45
CA ASP A 84 20.43 -8.52 18.82
C ASP A 84 20.02 -9.72 19.70
N ASP A 85 18.85 -9.65 20.31
CA ASP A 85 18.23 -10.81 20.95
C ASP A 85 17.81 -11.76 19.82
N VAL A 86 18.71 -12.66 19.52
CA VAL A 86 18.44 -13.81 18.67
C VAL A 86 17.28 -14.56 19.31
N ILE A 87 16.08 -14.36 18.78
CA ILE A 87 14.92 -15.15 19.12
C ILE A 87 15.23 -16.58 18.68
N THR A 88 15.72 -17.39 19.60
CA THR A 88 16.16 -18.76 19.33
C THR A 88 15.00 -19.76 19.24
N ASP A 89 13.85 -19.39 19.76
CA ASP A 89 12.62 -20.19 19.64
C ASP A 89 11.77 -19.64 18.50
N LEU A 90 12.12 -20.05 17.29
CA LEU A 90 11.25 -19.81 16.14
C LEU A 90 9.93 -20.53 16.33
N GLU A 91 8.87 -19.76 16.30
CA GLU A 91 7.49 -20.25 16.30
C GLU A 91 7.25 -21.29 15.20
N SER A 92 6.15 -22.02 15.35
CA SER A 92 5.72 -23.07 14.45
C SER A 92 5.79 -22.66 12.96
N ASP A 93 5.95 -23.66 12.10
CA ASP A 93 5.93 -23.50 10.65
C ASP A 93 4.67 -22.74 10.19
N ILE A 94 4.81 -21.90 9.15
CA ILE A 94 3.68 -21.22 8.51
C ILE A 94 2.75 -22.28 7.91
N LEU A 95 1.46 -22.20 8.23
CA LEU A 95 0.47 -23.16 7.74
C LEU A 95 -0.17 -22.67 6.42
N GLU A 96 -0.53 -23.62 5.56
CA GLU A 96 -1.21 -23.32 4.28
C GLU A 96 -2.54 -22.59 4.50
N CYS A 97 -3.28 -22.91 5.57
CA CYS A 97 -4.54 -22.24 5.91
C CYS A 97 -4.35 -20.77 6.29
N GLU A 98 -3.22 -20.42 6.91
CA GLU A 98 -2.87 -19.03 7.26
C GLU A 98 -2.58 -18.21 5.99
N VAL A 99 -1.82 -18.79 5.06
CA VAL A 99 -1.53 -18.17 3.76
C VAL A 99 -2.84 -17.99 2.95
N LYS A 100 -3.71 -18.97 2.96
CA LYS A 100 -5.04 -18.91 2.32
C LYS A 100 -5.90 -17.80 2.93
N TRP A 101 -5.94 -17.70 4.25
CA TRP A 101 -6.64 -16.64 4.97
C TRP A 101 -6.03 -15.26 4.65
N ALA A 102 -4.70 -15.14 4.72
CA ALA A 102 -3.99 -13.89 4.43
C ALA A 102 -4.27 -13.42 3.00
N LEU A 103 -4.18 -14.31 2.02
CA LEU A 103 -4.50 -14.01 0.61
C LEU A 103 -5.96 -13.54 0.45
N GLY A 104 -6.91 -14.24 1.07
CA GLY A 104 -8.34 -13.87 1.04
C GLY A 104 -8.65 -12.53 1.70
N SER A 105 -7.77 -12.07 2.60
CA SER A 105 -7.92 -10.78 3.29
C SER A 105 -7.39 -9.57 2.48
N ILE A 106 -6.68 -9.81 1.36
CA ILE A 106 -6.19 -8.73 0.51
C ILE A 106 -7.33 -8.22 -0.38
N THR A 107 -7.55 -6.92 -0.31
CA THR A 107 -8.62 -6.27 -1.10
C THR A 107 -8.25 -6.18 -2.57
N MET A 108 -9.26 -6.44 -3.42
CA MET A 108 -9.18 -6.33 -4.88
C MET A 108 -8.99 -4.90 -5.38
N ASN A 109 -8.63 -4.78 -6.66
CA ASN A 109 -8.49 -3.50 -7.36
C ASN A 109 -7.49 -2.55 -6.68
N LYS A 110 -6.41 -3.11 -6.14
CA LYS A 110 -5.28 -2.36 -5.58
C LYS A 110 -4.10 -2.39 -6.54
N ALA A 111 -3.34 -1.30 -6.56
CA ALA A 111 -2.12 -1.23 -7.33
C ALA A 111 -1.14 -2.33 -6.90
N SER A 112 -0.52 -2.98 -7.88
CA SER A 112 0.57 -3.94 -7.66
C SER A 112 1.83 -3.24 -7.13
N GLY A 113 2.71 -4.02 -6.52
CA GLY A 113 4.05 -3.56 -6.18
C GLY A 113 4.98 -3.50 -7.39
N GLY A 114 6.29 -3.46 -7.13
CA GLY A 114 7.30 -3.40 -8.18
C GLY A 114 7.38 -4.65 -9.07
N ASP A 115 6.80 -5.76 -8.65
CA ASP A 115 6.66 -7.01 -9.43
C ASP A 115 5.57 -6.95 -10.51
N GLY A 116 4.70 -5.94 -10.46
CA GLY A 116 3.60 -5.77 -11.41
C GLY A 116 2.50 -6.83 -11.30
N ILE A 117 2.52 -7.72 -10.30
CA ILE A 117 1.56 -8.83 -10.16
C ILE A 117 0.29 -8.33 -9.47
N PRO A 118 -0.86 -8.30 -10.16
CA PRO A 118 -2.12 -7.89 -9.56
C PRO A 118 -2.67 -9.00 -8.65
N VAL A 119 -3.38 -8.63 -7.59
CA VAL A 119 -3.99 -9.59 -6.65
C VAL A 119 -5.01 -10.50 -7.33
N GLU A 120 -5.66 -10.03 -8.37
CA GLU A 120 -6.64 -10.78 -9.18
C GLU A 120 -6.06 -12.04 -9.79
N LEU A 121 -4.77 -12.07 -10.11
CA LEU A 121 -4.10 -13.25 -10.64
C LEU A 121 -4.12 -14.41 -9.64
N PHE A 122 -3.94 -14.14 -8.36
CA PHE A 122 -3.99 -15.15 -7.31
C PHE A 122 -5.38 -15.75 -7.15
N GLN A 123 -6.42 -14.97 -7.41
CA GLN A 123 -7.80 -15.47 -7.37
C GLN A 123 -8.13 -16.38 -8.55
N ILE A 124 -7.54 -16.12 -9.73
CA ILE A 124 -7.68 -17.00 -10.90
C ILE A 124 -7.01 -18.35 -10.62
N LEU A 125 -5.82 -18.33 -10.01
CA LEU A 125 -5.01 -19.52 -9.72
C LEU A 125 -5.51 -20.30 -8.48
N LYS A 126 -6.32 -19.67 -7.61
CA LYS A 126 -6.96 -20.30 -6.42
C LYS A 126 -5.96 -21.08 -5.55
N ASP A 127 -6.23 -22.38 -5.38
CA ASP A 127 -5.46 -23.25 -4.48
C ASP A 127 -4.01 -23.46 -4.98
N ASP A 128 -3.75 -23.38 -6.28
CA ASP A 128 -2.38 -23.48 -6.81
C ASP A 128 -1.56 -22.25 -6.41
N ALA A 129 -2.16 -21.06 -6.44
CA ALA A 129 -1.49 -19.85 -5.91
C ALA A 129 -1.16 -20.00 -4.41
N VAL A 130 -2.10 -20.54 -3.62
CA VAL A 130 -1.90 -20.77 -2.18
C VAL A 130 -0.71 -21.70 -1.93
N LYS A 131 -0.62 -22.81 -2.64
CA LYS A 131 0.49 -23.78 -2.50
C LYS A 131 1.86 -23.14 -2.81
N VAL A 132 1.93 -22.40 -3.92
CA VAL A 132 3.18 -21.71 -4.31
C VAL A 132 3.56 -20.65 -3.29
N LEU A 133 2.62 -19.81 -2.88
CA LEU A 133 2.86 -18.78 -1.88
C LEU A 133 3.25 -19.38 -0.53
N HIS A 134 2.59 -20.46 -0.10
CA HIS A 134 2.94 -21.17 1.13
C HIS A 134 4.37 -21.69 1.09
N SER A 135 4.77 -22.34 -0.02
CA SER A 135 6.15 -22.82 -0.18
C SER A 135 7.17 -21.69 -0.08
N ILE A 136 6.92 -20.55 -0.73
CA ILE A 136 7.83 -19.38 -0.68
C ILE A 136 7.86 -18.79 0.73
N CYS A 137 6.71 -18.59 1.36
CA CYS A 137 6.64 -18.05 2.73
C CYS A 137 7.35 -18.95 3.74
N GLN A 138 7.10 -20.26 3.68
CA GLN A 138 7.72 -21.24 4.56
C GLN A 138 9.24 -21.31 4.37
N GLN A 139 9.70 -21.29 3.11
CA GLN A 139 11.14 -21.25 2.84
C GLN A 139 11.78 -19.97 3.38
N SER A 140 11.16 -18.79 3.10
CA SER A 140 11.65 -17.51 3.60
C SER A 140 11.70 -17.47 5.13
N TRP A 141 10.73 -18.08 5.80
CA TRP A 141 10.66 -18.20 7.25
C TRP A 141 11.81 -19.07 7.80
N LYS A 142 12.01 -20.26 7.22
CA LYS A 142 13.06 -21.20 7.65
C LYS A 142 14.48 -20.68 7.48
N ILE A 143 14.75 -20.00 6.37
CA ILE A 143 16.07 -19.42 6.08
C ILE A 143 16.25 -18.01 6.67
N GLN A 144 15.19 -17.43 7.24
CA GLN A 144 15.16 -16.05 7.79
C GLN A 144 15.62 -14.98 6.76
N GLN A 145 15.37 -15.24 5.50
CA GLN A 145 15.72 -14.32 4.41
C GLN A 145 14.51 -14.02 3.55
N TRP A 146 14.25 -12.73 3.38
CA TRP A 146 13.23 -12.25 2.47
C TRP A 146 13.72 -12.25 1.02
N PRO A 147 12.89 -12.65 0.06
CA PRO A 147 13.19 -12.46 -1.35
C PRO A 147 13.53 -10.99 -1.65
N GLN A 148 14.50 -10.75 -2.53
CA GLN A 148 14.97 -9.39 -2.81
C GLN A 148 13.84 -8.48 -3.34
N ASP A 149 12.93 -9.02 -4.14
CA ASP A 149 11.79 -8.26 -4.66
C ASP A 149 10.79 -7.87 -3.57
N TRP A 150 10.73 -8.62 -2.46
CA TRP A 150 9.88 -8.28 -1.33
C TRP A 150 10.43 -7.14 -0.47
N LYS A 151 11.74 -6.90 -0.55
CA LYS A 151 12.43 -5.78 0.13
C LYS A 151 12.30 -4.46 -0.62
N ARG A 152 11.76 -4.48 -1.85
CA ARG A 152 11.61 -3.30 -2.70
C ARG A 152 10.20 -2.75 -2.59
N SER A 153 10.11 -1.43 -2.46
CA SER A 153 8.84 -0.70 -2.49
C SER A 153 8.88 0.36 -3.59
N VAL A 154 7.76 0.53 -4.27
CA VAL A 154 7.57 1.66 -5.17
C VAL A 154 6.88 2.77 -4.39
N PHE A 155 7.52 3.93 -4.28
CA PHE A 155 6.95 5.09 -3.58
C PHE A 155 6.17 5.98 -4.54
N ILE A 156 4.92 6.25 -4.18
CA ILE A 156 4.07 7.18 -4.91
C ILE A 156 3.87 8.43 -4.06
N PRO A 157 4.39 9.60 -4.49
CA PRO A 157 4.15 10.85 -3.80
C PRO A 157 2.74 11.38 -4.11
N ILE A 158 1.96 11.66 -3.07
CA ILE A 158 0.62 12.26 -3.16
C ILE A 158 0.68 13.66 -2.57
N PRO A 159 0.35 14.71 -3.33
CA PRO A 159 0.45 16.08 -2.83
C PRO A 159 -0.56 16.33 -1.71
N LYS A 160 -0.09 16.98 -0.64
CA LYS A 160 -0.92 17.60 0.39
C LYS A 160 -1.49 18.92 -0.11
N LYS A 161 -2.38 19.52 0.66
CA LYS A 161 -2.77 20.93 0.43
C LYS A 161 -1.57 21.83 0.71
N GLY A 162 -1.17 22.65 -0.24
CA GLY A 162 -0.04 23.58 -0.08
C GLY A 162 0.86 23.67 -1.30
N ASN A 163 2.14 24.03 -1.07
CA ASN A 163 3.12 24.18 -2.15
C ASN A 163 3.55 22.80 -2.69
N ALA A 164 3.10 22.46 -3.89
CA ALA A 164 3.44 21.19 -4.55
C ALA A 164 4.91 21.10 -5.04
N LYS A 165 5.72 22.14 -4.82
CA LYS A 165 7.14 22.13 -5.20
C LYS A 165 8.07 21.54 -4.13
N GLU A 166 7.58 21.27 -2.94
CA GLU A 166 8.39 20.77 -1.82
C GLU A 166 8.07 19.32 -1.52
N CYS A 167 9.08 18.44 -1.42
CA CYS A 167 8.89 17.02 -1.10
C CYS A 167 8.19 16.82 0.26
N SER A 168 8.41 17.69 1.23
CA SER A 168 7.75 17.67 2.55
C SER A 168 6.24 17.86 2.49
N ASN A 169 5.74 18.47 1.42
CA ASN A 169 4.31 18.65 1.17
C ASN A 169 3.64 17.49 0.46
N TYR A 170 4.27 16.32 0.51
CA TYR A 170 3.69 15.09 -0.03
C TYR A 170 3.54 14.03 1.05
N HIS A 171 2.51 13.21 0.91
CA HIS A 171 2.42 11.91 1.56
C HIS A 171 3.00 10.88 0.61
N THR A 172 3.90 10.05 1.07
CA THR A 172 4.41 8.93 0.27
C THR A 172 3.64 7.67 0.60
N ILE A 173 3.14 6.99 -0.42
CA ILE A 173 2.55 5.66 -0.30
C ILE A 173 3.54 4.65 -0.83
N ALA A 174 3.94 3.69 0.01
CA ALA A 174 4.77 2.58 -0.40
C ALA A 174 3.90 1.44 -0.95
N LEU A 175 4.12 1.09 -2.21
CA LEU A 175 3.53 -0.08 -2.84
C LEU A 175 4.51 -1.24 -2.76
N ILE A 176 4.15 -2.25 -1.99
CA ILE A 176 4.88 -3.52 -1.90
C ILE A 176 4.14 -4.61 -2.68
N SER A 177 4.84 -5.68 -3.05
CA SER A 177 4.24 -6.81 -3.76
C SER A 177 3.08 -7.44 -2.97
N HIS A 178 2.10 -7.98 -3.67
CA HIS A 178 0.99 -8.66 -3.01
C HIS A 178 1.44 -9.95 -2.32
N THR A 179 2.46 -10.62 -2.85
CA THR A 179 3.10 -11.79 -2.22
C THR A 179 3.73 -11.42 -0.88
N SER A 180 4.47 -10.33 -0.83
CA SER A 180 5.01 -9.78 0.43
C SER A 180 3.90 -9.44 1.44
N LYS A 181 2.78 -8.86 0.98
CA LYS A 181 1.63 -8.57 1.84
C LYS A 181 1.02 -9.82 2.46
N VAL A 182 1.00 -10.95 1.74
CA VAL A 182 0.51 -12.22 2.31
C VAL A 182 1.35 -12.62 3.52
N MET A 183 2.67 -12.64 3.36
CA MET A 183 3.60 -12.95 4.47
C MET A 183 3.42 -11.99 5.65
N LEU A 184 3.40 -10.67 5.38
CA LEU A 184 3.20 -9.66 6.42
C LEU A 184 1.88 -9.81 7.15
N LYS A 185 0.80 -10.22 6.48
CA LYS A 185 -0.50 -10.46 7.12
C LYS A 185 -0.49 -11.70 8.01
N THR A 186 0.22 -12.76 7.61
CA THR A 186 0.41 -13.93 8.45
C THR A 186 1.16 -13.54 9.73
N LEU A 187 2.28 -12.83 9.62
CA LEU A 187 3.03 -12.33 10.77
C LEU A 187 2.22 -11.35 11.62
N GLN A 188 1.43 -10.47 10.98
CA GLN A 188 0.54 -9.57 11.70
C GLN A 188 -0.50 -10.32 12.53
N ALA A 189 -1.05 -11.43 12.03
CA ALA A 189 -2.02 -12.23 12.76
C ALA A 189 -1.39 -12.86 14.02
N TRP A 190 -0.16 -13.34 13.92
CA TRP A 190 0.57 -13.88 15.08
C TRP A 190 0.87 -12.79 16.11
N LEU A 191 1.48 -11.68 15.68
CA LEU A 191 1.79 -10.54 16.53
C LEU A 191 0.54 -9.95 17.19
N GLN A 192 -0.61 -9.94 16.50
CA GLN A 192 -1.84 -9.36 17.04
C GLN A 192 -2.32 -10.09 18.29
N GLN A 193 -2.13 -11.40 18.36
CA GLN A 193 -2.48 -12.18 19.55
C GLN A 193 -1.59 -11.79 20.72
N TYR A 194 -0.29 -11.72 20.51
CA TYR A 194 0.69 -11.33 21.51
C TYR A 194 0.50 -9.87 21.96
N VAL A 195 0.46 -8.94 21.02
CA VAL A 195 0.34 -7.50 21.29
C VAL A 195 -0.97 -7.16 22.03
N ASN A 196 -2.08 -7.84 21.72
CA ASN A 196 -3.34 -7.60 22.42
C ASN A 196 -3.25 -7.97 23.91
N HIS A 197 -2.40 -8.94 24.27
CA HIS A 197 -2.17 -9.34 25.65
C HIS A 197 -1.24 -8.37 26.39
N GLU A 198 -0.17 -7.93 25.75
CA GLU A 198 0.88 -7.11 26.36
C GLU A 198 0.55 -5.61 26.41
N LEU A 199 -0.28 -5.11 25.50
CA LEU A 199 -0.59 -3.67 25.45
C LEU A 199 -1.43 -3.22 26.66
N PRO A 200 -1.01 -2.15 27.37
CA PRO A 200 -1.74 -1.59 28.46
C PRO A 200 -3.13 -1.10 28.04
N ASN A 201 -4.07 -1.13 28.96
CA ASN A 201 -5.48 -0.77 28.68
C ASN A 201 -5.69 0.67 28.23
N VAL A 202 -4.76 1.57 28.53
CA VAL A 202 -4.81 2.98 28.11
C VAL A 202 -4.48 3.17 26.64
N GLN A 203 -3.86 2.19 25.96
CA GLN A 203 -3.57 2.27 24.54
C GLN A 203 -4.83 2.01 23.72
N ALA A 204 -5.40 3.06 23.14
CA ALA A 204 -6.58 2.97 22.28
C ALA A 204 -6.23 2.82 20.78
N GLY A 205 -5.12 3.44 20.34
CA GLY A 205 -4.69 3.39 18.95
C GLY A 205 -4.33 1.98 18.49
N PHE A 206 -4.71 1.65 17.25
CA PHE A 206 -4.44 0.36 16.59
C PHE A 206 -5.03 -0.89 17.28
N ARG A 207 -5.90 -0.74 18.27
CA ARG A 207 -6.64 -1.84 18.88
C ARG A 207 -8.03 -1.99 18.27
N LYS A 208 -8.37 -3.22 17.89
CA LYS A 208 -9.71 -3.53 17.36
C LYS A 208 -10.77 -3.29 18.42
N GLY A 209 -11.81 -2.52 18.09
CA GLY A 209 -12.93 -2.26 18.99
C GLY A 209 -12.68 -1.16 20.05
N ARG A 210 -11.53 -0.46 19.99
CA ARG A 210 -11.29 0.72 20.83
C ARG A 210 -11.12 1.94 19.94
N GLY A 211 -12.08 2.88 20.00
CA GLY A 211 -11.96 4.22 19.42
C GLY A 211 -11.47 5.21 20.46
N THR A 212 -10.86 6.30 20.01
CA THR A 212 -10.71 7.49 20.84
C THR A 212 -12.11 8.01 21.16
N ILE A 213 -12.48 8.03 22.44
CA ILE A 213 -13.67 8.73 22.90
C ILE A 213 -13.33 10.21 22.78
N GLU A 214 -14.07 10.95 21.94
CA GLU A 214 -14.06 12.41 21.94
C GLU A 214 -14.67 12.95 23.22
#